data_b0e90b49837fecde0bc23a8a01308a36
#
_entry.id   b0e90b49837fecde0bc23a8a01308a36
#
_cell.length_a   1.000
_cell.length_b   1.000
_cell.length_c   1.000
_cell.angle_alpha   90.00
_cell.angle_beta   90.00
_cell.angle_gamma   90.00
#
_symmetry.space_group_name_H-M   'P 1'
#
loop_
_entity.id
_entity.type
_entity.pdbx_description
1 polymer ?
#
loop_
_entity_poly.entity_id
_entity_poly.type
_entity_poly.pdbx_seq_one_letter_code
_entity_poly.pdbx_strand_id
1 'polypeptide(L)'
;ISKEIKQALKNNEPIVALESTLISHGLPYPVNINVAKSSIEAVRKSGSVPATIGIIDGKIKIGLTNDDIEYLGKSTNVKKVSKHNFVLALNNKNVASTTVASTIFIASKLGIRFFSTGGIGGVHLEMENSFDISSDLYELSKTNMFVICSGAKSILDLDKTYEHLETLGISRVGYKTNYMPGFWYYQTDKKVDYNF
;
A
#
# COMPACT_ATOMS: atom_id res chain seq x y z
N ILE A 1 14.30 -7.58 -8.15
CA ILE A 1 13.73 -8.51 -7.15
C ILE A 1 14.88 -9.02 -6.30
N SER A 2 14.75 -8.92 -4.95
CA SER A 2 15.76 -9.43 -4.02
C SER A 2 15.91 -10.96 -4.12
N LYS A 3 17.06 -11.48 -3.66
CA LYS A 3 17.31 -12.95 -3.64
C LYS A 3 16.27 -13.68 -2.77
N GLU A 4 15.93 -13.09 -1.62
CA GLU A 4 14.94 -13.63 -0.69
C GLU A 4 13.56 -13.77 -1.35
N ILE A 5 13.06 -12.73 -2.01
CA ILE A 5 11.76 -12.78 -2.70
C ILE A 5 11.77 -13.79 -3.85
N LYS A 6 12.87 -13.87 -4.62
CA LYS A 6 13.00 -14.89 -5.68
C LYS A 6 12.92 -16.30 -5.11
N GLN A 7 13.57 -16.55 -3.98
CA GLN A 7 13.52 -17.86 -3.33
C GLN A 7 12.14 -18.17 -2.79
N ALA A 8 11.50 -17.20 -2.12
CA ALA A 8 10.16 -17.34 -1.58
C ALA A 8 9.13 -17.65 -2.67
N LEU A 9 9.19 -16.96 -3.81
CA LEU A 9 8.35 -17.25 -4.99
C LEU A 9 8.56 -18.66 -5.51
N LYS A 10 9.82 -19.11 -5.61
CA LYS A 10 10.16 -20.45 -6.07
C LYS A 10 9.64 -21.55 -5.15
N ASN A 11 9.66 -21.27 -3.84
CA ASN A 11 9.24 -22.23 -2.80
C ASN A 11 7.74 -22.14 -2.47
N ASN A 12 6.98 -21.26 -3.12
CA ASN A 12 5.59 -20.93 -2.75
C ASN A 12 5.43 -20.51 -1.28
N GLU A 13 6.42 -19.80 -0.73
CA GLU A 13 6.34 -19.26 0.62
C GLU A 13 5.37 -18.05 0.65
N PRO A 14 4.69 -17.79 1.80
CA PRO A 14 3.79 -16.65 1.92
C PRO A 14 4.57 -15.34 1.86
N ILE A 15 4.21 -14.48 0.89
CA ILE A 15 4.82 -13.16 0.71
C ILE A 15 3.78 -12.08 0.97
N VAL A 16 4.16 -11.05 1.74
CA VAL A 16 3.35 -9.87 1.99
C VAL A 16 4.03 -8.65 1.39
N ALA A 17 3.37 -8.01 0.41
CA ALA A 17 3.83 -6.74 -0.13
C ALA A 17 3.67 -5.62 0.89
N LEU A 18 4.57 -4.63 0.86
CA LEU A 18 4.53 -3.41 1.65
C LEU A 18 4.80 -2.21 0.73
N GLU A 19 4.04 -1.13 0.90
CA GLU A 19 4.29 0.12 0.17
C GLU A 19 5.50 0.87 0.72
N SER A 20 6.00 1.83 -0.03
CA SER A 20 7.08 2.70 0.41
C SER A 20 6.69 4.18 0.56
N THR A 21 5.46 4.56 0.19
CA THR A 21 4.96 5.94 0.42
C THR A 21 4.96 6.29 1.90
N LEU A 22 4.68 5.34 2.77
CA LEU A 22 4.79 5.51 4.23
C LEU A 22 6.19 5.99 4.64
N ILE A 23 7.24 5.51 3.95
CA ILE A 23 8.64 5.82 4.29
C ILE A 23 9.00 7.26 3.92
N SER A 24 8.54 7.75 2.76
CA SER A 24 8.99 9.04 2.22
C SER A 24 8.00 10.18 2.37
N HIS A 25 6.70 9.88 2.54
CA HIS A 25 5.61 10.87 2.55
C HIS A 25 4.61 10.69 3.70
N GLY A 26 4.75 9.64 4.49
CA GLY A 26 3.77 9.33 5.53
C GLY A 26 4.14 9.88 6.90
N LEU A 27 5.38 9.76 7.29
CA LEU A 27 5.87 10.09 8.63
C LEU A 27 7.22 10.83 8.58
N PRO A 28 7.51 11.70 9.57
CA PRO A 28 8.80 12.39 9.61
C PRO A 28 9.95 11.43 9.97
N TYR A 29 11.16 11.78 9.51
CA TYR A 29 12.39 11.10 9.95
C TYR A 29 12.65 11.38 11.45
N PRO A 30 13.10 10.41 12.26
CA PRO A 30 13.42 9.01 11.93
C PRO A 30 12.24 8.04 12.09
N VAL A 31 11.05 8.51 12.45
CA VAL A 31 9.88 7.67 12.75
C VAL A 31 9.48 6.83 11.53
N ASN A 32 9.55 7.41 10.34
CA ASN A 32 9.25 6.74 9.07
C ASN A 32 10.06 5.44 8.87
N ILE A 33 11.37 5.50 9.14
CA ILE A 33 12.27 4.34 9.01
C ILE A 33 11.97 3.30 10.08
N ASN A 34 11.75 3.74 11.31
CA ASN A 34 11.45 2.84 12.43
C ASN A 34 10.15 2.07 12.17
N VAL A 35 9.11 2.75 11.69
CA VAL A 35 7.82 2.11 11.36
C VAL A 35 7.98 1.14 10.18
N ALA A 36 8.73 1.51 9.14
CA ALA A 36 9.00 0.60 8.03
C ALA A 36 9.72 -0.68 8.50
N LYS A 37 10.78 -0.55 9.30
CA LYS A 37 11.52 -1.69 9.87
C LYS A 37 10.63 -2.56 10.78
N SER A 38 9.82 -1.93 11.62
CA SER A 38 8.89 -2.64 12.50
C SER A 38 7.81 -3.41 11.71
N SER A 39 7.31 -2.83 10.62
CA SER A 39 6.36 -3.49 9.73
C SER A 39 6.97 -4.73 9.05
N ILE A 40 8.20 -4.61 8.55
CA ILE A 40 8.97 -5.72 7.99
C ILE A 40 9.16 -6.83 9.02
N GLU A 41 9.55 -6.46 10.24
CA GLU A 41 9.75 -7.41 11.32
C GLU A 41 8.45 -8.11 11.75
N ALA A 42 7.33 -7.39 11.80
CA ALA A 42 6.03 -7.96 12.09
C ALA A 42 5.62 -9.02 11.06
N VAL A 43 5.83 -8.75 9.77
CA VAL A 43 5.60 -9.73 8.71
C VAL A 43 6.49 -10.96 8.89
N ARG A 44 7.77 -10.78 9.20
CA ARG A 44 8.69 -11.91 9.45
C ARG A 44 8.27 -12.76 10.65
N LYS A 45 7.88 -12.11 11.75
CA LYS A 45 7.39 -12.80 12.97
C LYS A 45 6.13 -13.62 12.71
N SER A 46 5.32 -13.26 11.72
CA SER A 46 4.15 -14.05 11.31
C SER A 46 4.51 -15.26 10.42
N GLY A 47 5.77 -15.50 10.11
CA GLY A 47 6.21 -16.56 9.22
C GLY A 47 6.10 -16.24 7.73
N SER A 48 5.89 -14.98 7.38
CA SER A 48 5.76 -14.52 6.00
C SER A 48 7.00 -13.72 5.56
N VAL A 49 7.23 -13.65 4.25
CA VAL A 49 8.35 -12.91 3.66
C VAL A 49 7.90 -11.49 3.27
N PRO A 50 8.49 -10.42 3.84
CA PRO A 50 8.12 -9.05 3.52
C PRO A 50 8.71 -8.61 2.18
N ALA A 51 7.89 -8.04 1.32
CA ALA A 51 8.29 -7.49 0.03
C ALA A 51 7.99 -5.98 -0.03
N THR A 52 8.83 -5.16 0.60
CA THR A 52 8.71 -3.71 0.46
C THR A 52 9.11 -3.30 -0.96
N ILE A 53 8.26 -2.52 -1.62
CA ILE A 53 8.41 -2.15 -3.03
C ILE A 53 8.70 -0.66 -3.16
N GLY A 54 9.69 -0.31 -3.99
CA GLY A 54 10.05 1.07 -4.30
C GLY A 54 10.73 1.17 -5.66
N ILE A 55 11.08 2.39 -6.06
CA ILE A 55 11.81 2.68 -7.30
C ILE A 55 13.07 3.44 -6.92
N ILE A 56 14.23 2.93 -7.34
CA ILE A 56 15.53 3.58 -7.13
C ILE A 56 16.24 3.67 -8.47
N ASP A 57 16.64 4.87 -8.84
CA ASP A 57 17.29 5.18 -10.13
C ASP A 57 16.52 4.62 -11.33
N GLY A 58 15.19 4.78 -11.31
CA GLY A 58 14.28 4.28 -12.35
C GLY A 58 14.14 2.76 -12.40
N LYS A 59 14.64 2.04 -11.40
CA LYS A 59 14.52 0.58 -11.34
C LYS A 59 13.53 0.17 -10.25
N ILE A 60 12.56 -0.66 -10.60
CA ILE A 60 11.65 -1.25 -9.63
C ILE A 60 12.47 -2.22 -8.76
N LYS A 61 12.45 -1.97 -7.46
CA LYS A 61 13.00 -2.86 -6.44
C LYS A 61 11.87 -3.52 -5.66
N ILE A 62 11.91 -4.82 -5.51
CA ILE A 62 10.96 -5.63 -4.77
C ILE A 62 11.75 -6.40 -3.71
N GLY A 63 11.47 -6.13 -2.45
CA GLY A 63 12.30 -6.48 -1.33
C GLY A 63 13.44 -5.46 -1.15
N LEU A 64 13.09 -4.23 -0.73
CA LEU A 64 14.05 -3.18 -0.39
C LEU A 64 14.97 -3.64 0.73
N THR A 65 16.26 -3.32 0.61
CA THR A 65 17.25 -3.50 1.68
C THR A 65 17.11 -2.42 2.77
N ASN A 66 17.77 -2.60 3.90
CA ASN A 66 17.82 -1.57 4.91
C ASN A 66 18.42 -0.27 4.38
N ASP A 67 19.44 -0.34 3.53
CA ASP A 67 20.07 0.83 2.91
C ASP A 67 19.12 1.54 1.95
N ASP A 68 18.31 0.78 1.18
CA ASP A 68 17.27 1.35 0.32
C ASP A 68 16.20 2.09 1.14
N ILE A 69 15.78 1.52 2.27
CA ILE A 69 14.80 2.13 3.19
C ILE A 69 15.36 3.41 3.82
N GLU A 70 16.60 3.36 4.30
CA GLU A 70 17.31 4.53 4.83
C GLU A 70 17.43 5.63 3.76
N TYR A 71 17.79 5.25 2.54
CA TYR A 71 17.91 6.18 1.42
C TYR A 71 16.57 6.85 1.08
N LEU A 72 15.48 6.08 0.95
CA LEU A 72 14.14 6.62 0.72
C LEU A 72 13.67 7.50 1.90
N GLY A 73 13.95 7.09 3.13
CA GLY A 73 13.47 7.80 4.31
C GLY A 73 14.20 9.11 4.60
N LYS A 74 15.44 9.26 4.15
CA LYS A 74 16.26 10.48 4.34
C LYS A 74 16.21 11.44 3.17
N SER A 75 15.90 10.94 1.97
CA SER A 75 15.91 11.73 0.75
C SER A 75 14.75 12.73 0.70
N THR A 76 15.06 13.97 0.40
CA THR A 76 14.07 15.06 0.30
C THR A 76 13.36 15.14 -1.05
N ASN A 77 13.90 14.50 -2.09
CA ASN A 77 13.38 14.56 -3.46
C ASN A 77 12.86 13.20 -3.95
N VAL A 78 12.17 12.46 -3.08
CA VAL A 78 11.53 11.21 -3.46
C VAL A 78 10.19 11.52 -4.12
N LYS A 79 9.96 10.97 -5.31
CA LYS A 79 8.67 11.13 -6.00
C LYS A 79 7.65 10.14 -5.44
N LYS A 80 6.42 10.61 -5.24
CA LYS A 80 5.29 9.73 -4.94
C LYS A 80 4.75 9.17 -6.25
N VAL A 81 4.83 7.86 -6.42
CA VAL A 81 4.46 7.20 -7.67
C VAL A 81 3.21 6.36 -7.50
N SER A 82 2.23 6.69 -8.30
CA SER A 82 1.03 5.90 -8.55
C SER A 82 1.02 5.43 -10.01
N LYS A 83 -0.05 4.77 -10.44
CA LYS A 83 -0.09 4.16 -11.78
C LYS A 83 0.06 5.18 -12.92
N HIS A 84 -0.54 6.37 -12.79
CA HIS A 84 -0.55 7.40 -13.84
C HIS A 84 0.86 7.94 -14.18
N ASN A 85 1.76 8.04 -13.20
CA ASN A 85 3.12 8.59 -13.38
C ASN A 85 4.22 7.52 -13.28
N PHE A 86 3.84 6.25 -13.24
CA PHE A 86 4.75 5.12 -13.04
C PHE A 86 5.83 5.04 -14.14
N VAL A 87 5.41 5.05 -15.39
CA VAL A 87 6.34 4.95 -16.54
C VAL A 87 7.29 6.15 -16.58
N LEU A 88 6.80 7.35 -16.27
CA LEU A 88 7.61 8.56 -16.21
C LEU A 88 8.70 8.46 -15.13
N ALA A 89 8.36 7.90 -13.97
CA ALA A 89 9.34 7.71 -12.90
C ALA A 89 10.48 6.75 -13.29
N LEU A 90 10.16 5.70 -14.03
CA LEU A 90 11.18 4.76 -14.56
C LEU A 90 12.04 5.42 -15.61
N ASN A 91 11.43 6.07 -16.60
CA ASN A 91 12.14 6.72 -17.71
C ASN A 91 13.07 7.84 -17.23
N ASN A 92 12.62 8.65 -16.28
CA ASN A 92 13.39 9.76 -15.70
C ASN A 92 14.40 9.32 -14.64
N LYS A 93 14.57 8.02 -14.44
CA LYS A 93 15.47 7.44 -13.44
C LYS A 93 15.26 8.01 -12.03
N ASN A 94 14.00 8.26 -11.66
CA ASN A 94 13.69 8.85 -10.36
C ASN A 94 13.97 7.88 -9.21
N VAL A 95 14.20 8.46 -8.04
CA VAL A 95 14.01 7.80 -6.75
C VAL A 95 12.57 8.04 -6.34
N ALA A 96 11.81 6.98 -6.10
CA ALA A 96 10.38 7.11 -5.86
C ALA A 96 9.84 6.04 -4.92
N SER A 97 8.82 6.43 -4.19
CA SER A 97 8.03 5.54 -3.36
C SER A 97 6.74 5.14 -4.07
N THR A 98 6.31 3.91 -3.85
CA THR A 98 5.08 3.35 -4.42
C THR A 98 3.90 3.58 -3.50
N THR A 99 2.77 4.06 -4.07
CA THR A 99 1.47 4.13 -3.39
C THR A 99 0.84 2.74 -3.28
N VAL A 100 -0.31 2.63 -2.62
CA VAL A 100 -1.13 1.41 -2.60
C VAL A 100 -1.37 0.91 -4.01
N ALA A 101 -1.87 1.76 -4.93
CA ALA A 101 -2.13 1.38 -6.31
C ALA A 101 -0.89 0.82 -7.04
N SER A 102 0.22 1.54 -7.01
CA SER A 102 1.43 1.07 -7.70
C SER A 102 2.06 -0.15 -7.04
N THR A 103 1.94 -0.28 -5.72
CA THR A 103 2.39 -1.48 -4.99
C THR A 103 1.57 -2.71 -5.41
N ILE A 104 0.23 -2.60 -5.42
CA ILE A 104 -0.68 -3.66 -5.89
C ILE A 104 -0.34 -4.03 -7.33
N PHE A 105 -0.22 -3.03 -8.21
CA PHE A 105 0.10 -3.24 -9.62
C PHE A 105 1.40 -4.03 -9.81
N ILE A 106 2.47 -3.70 -9.09
CA ILE A 106 3.75 -4.37 -9.20
C ILE A 106 3.69 -5.77 -8.58
N ALA A 107 3.17 -5.89 -7.36
CA ALA A 107 3.13 -7.14 -6.62
C ALA A 107 2.30 -8.21 -7.33
N SER A 108 1.17 -7.84 -7.93
CA SER A 108 0.31 -8.75 -8.68
C SER A 108 0.99 -9.38 -9.89
N LYS A 109 1.91 -8.66 -10.55
CA LYS A 109 2.68 -9.18 -11.69
C LYS A 109 3.63 -10.32 -11.31
N LEU A 110 3.92 -10.47 -10.02
CA LEU A 110 4.72 -11.58 -9.46
C LEU A 110 3.86 -12.67 -8.81
N GLY A 111 2.54 -12.56 -8.87
CA GLY A 111 1.64 -13.50 -8.21
C GLY A 111 1.56 -13.31 -6.68
N ILE A 112 2.06 -12.20 -6.13
CA ILE A 112 1.92 -11.88 -4.71
C ILE A 112 0.47 -11.51 -4.46
N ARG A 113 -0.18 -12.17 -3.49
CA ARG A 113 -1.62 -12.05 -3.24
C ARG A 113 -1.97 -11.32 -1.96
N PHE A 114 -1.00 -10.97 -1.12
CA PHE A 114 -1.21 -10.29 0.14
C PHE A 114 -0.41 -8.99 0.17
N PHE A 115 -1.08 -7.93 0.62
CA PHE A 115 -0.48 -6.62 0.80
C PHE A 115 -0.96 -6.04 2.13
N SER A 116 -0.05 -5.46 2.90
CA SER A 116 -0.37 -4.76 4.15
C SER A 116 0.03 -3.29 4.06
N THR A 117 -0.89 -2.41 4.45
CA THR A 117 -0.70 -0.96 4.49
C THR A 117 -1.40 -0.37 5.70
N GLY A 118 -1.03 0.84 6.11
CA GLY A 118 -1.73 1.55 7.18
C GLY A 118 -3.17 1.93 6.78
N GLY A 119 -3.36 2.40 5.54
CA GLY A 119 -4.67 2.78 5.04
C GLY A 119 -4.66 3.06 3.54
N ILE A 120 -5.79 2.79 2.91
CA ILE A 120 -5.99 3.03 1.48
C ILE A 120 -6.39 4.48 1.21
N GLY A 121 -6.16 4.94 -0.02
CA GLY A 121 -6.79 6.13 -0.57
C GLY A 121 -8.26 5.90 -0.87
N GLY A 122 -8.98 6.95 -1.16
CA GLY A 122 -10.42 6.90 -1.41
C GLY A 122 -10.90 8.15 -2.12
N VAL A 123 -12.14 8.51 -1.87
CA VAL A 123 -12.78 9.73 -2.37
C VAL A 123 -12.39 10.89 -1.47
N HIS A 124 -11.83 11.97 -2.03
CA HIS A 124 -11.48 13.16 -1.26
C HIS A 124 -12.72 14.00 -0.94
N LEU A 125 -12.62 14.80 0.14
CA LEU A 125 -13.66 15.78 0.48
C LEU A 125 -13.86 16.72 -0.72
N GLU A 126 -15.08 17.16 -0.94
CA GLU A 126 -15.46 18.04 -2.06
C GLU A 126 -15.14 17.46 -3.45
N MET A 127 -15.17 16.11 -3.58
CA MET A 127 -14.90 15.45 -4.85
C MET A 127 -15.86 15.88 -5.97
N GLU A 128 -17.04 16.32 -5.66
CA GLU A 128 -18.03 16.86 -6.62
C GLU A 128 -17.51 18.09 -7.38
N ASN A 129 -16.56 18.81 -6.81
CA ASN A 129 -15.93 19.98 -7.45
C ASN A 129 -14.60 19.62 -8.15
N SER A 130 -13.91 18.58 -7.69
CA SER A 130 -12.53 18.25 -8.11
C SER A 130 -12.41 16.93 -8.87
N PHE A 131 -13.36 16.02 -8.72
CA PHE A 131 -13.28 14.61 -9.11
C PHE A 131 -12.04 13.90 -8.52
N ASP A 132 -11.51 14.36 -7.38
CA ASP A 132 -10.33 13.78 -6.75
C ASP A 132 -10.69 12.46 -6.06
N ILE A 133 -10.46 11.38 -6.79
CA ILE A 133 -10.65 10.00 -6.34
C ILE A 133 -9.31 9.28 -6.51
N SER A 134 -8.87 8.61 -5.45
CA SER A 134 -7.61 7.86 -5.47
C SER A 134 -7.65 6.71 -6.47
N SER A 135 -6.58 6.58 -7.24
CA SER A 135 -6.37 5.41 -8.12
C SER A 135 -6.25 4.08 -7.35
N ASP A 136 -6.09 4.13 -6.02
CA ASP A 136 -6.07 2.93 -5.18
C ASP A 136 -7.36 2.13 -5.34
N LEU A 137 -8.52 2.80 -5.36
CA LEU A 137 -9.84 2.15 -5.50
C LEU A 137 -9.96 1.40 -6.83
N TYR A 138 -9.50 2.02 -7.90
CA TYR A 138 -9.52 1.40 -9.22
C TYR A 138 -8.58 0.19 -9.31
N GLU A 139 -7.40 0.28 -8.73
CA GLU A 139 -6.45 -0.83 -8.76
C GLU A 139 -6.90 -2.00 -7.88
N LEU A 140 -7.51 -1.70 -6.72
CA LEU A 140 -8.16 -2.68 -5.86
C LEU A 140 -9.24 -3.48 -6.61
N SER A 141 -10.07 -2.81 -7.43
CA SER A 141 -11.14 -3.48 -8.17
C SER A 141 -10.65 -4.40 -9.28
N LYS A 142 -9.44 -4.19 -9.80
CA LYS A 142 -8.89 -4.95 -10.93
C LYS A 142 -7.91 -6.04 -10.54
N THR A 143 -7.56 -6.11 -9.28
CA THR A 143 -6.48 -6.98 -8.83
C THR A 143 -6.97 -7.97 -7.80
N ASN A 144 -6.74 -9.26 -8.05
CA ASN A 144 -7.05 -10.32 -7.09
C ASN A 144 -6.00 -10.36 -5.97
N MET A 145 -6.15 -9.50 -4.96
CA MET A 145 -5.22 -9.33 -3.85
C MET A 145 -5.98 -9.03 -2.55
N PHE A 146 -5.57 -9.67 -1.47
CA PHE A 146 -6.00 -9.31 -0.13
C PHE A 146 -5.20 -8.10 0.35
N VAL A 147 -5.89 -7.00 0.66
CA VAL A 147 -5.28 -5.78 1.20
C VAL A 147 -5.71 -5.62 2.65
N ILE A 148 -4.74 -5.78 3.55
CA ILE A 148 -4.94 -5.64 4.99
C ILE A 148 -4.60 -4.20 5.38
N CYS A 149 -5.57 -3.48 5.95
CA CYS A 149 -5.38 -2.07 6.32
C CYS A 149 -6.30 -1.65 7.47
N SER A 150 -6.09 -0.45 8.00
CA SER A 150 -6.98 0.18 8.96
C SER A 150 -8.10 1.01 8.28
N GLY A 151 -8.55 0.58 7.09
CA GLY A 151 -9.59 1.25 6.32
C GLY A 151 -9.05 2.37 5.41
N ALA A 152 -9.95 3.24 4.96
CA ALA A 152 -9.60 4.44 4.22
C ALA A 152 -9.02 5.51 5.17
N LYS A 153 -8.07 6.31 4.67
CA LYS A 153 -7.42 7.37 5.47
C LYS A 153 -8.45 8.40 5.94
N SER A 154 -8.35 8.83 7.19
CA SER A 154 -9.32 9.72 7.87
C SER A 154 -9.46 11.12 7.25
N ILE A 155 -8.55 11.52 6.36
CA ILE A 155 -8.63 12.77 5.60
C ILE A 155 -9.61 12.71 4.41
N LEU A 156 -10.18 11.54 4.15
CA LEU A 156 -11.06 11.27 3.03
C LEU A 156 -12.54 11.40 3.44
N ASP A 157 -13.41 11.52 2.45
CA ASP A 157 -14.83 11.33 2.61
C ASP A 157 -15.10 9.82 2.75
N LEU A 158 -15.23 9.35 3.99
CA LEU A 158 -15.36 7.92 4.27
C LEU A 158 -16.65 7.35 3.71
N ASP A 159 -17.75 8.08 3.78
CA ASP A 159 -19.04 7.65 3.26
C ASP A 159 -18.98 7.42 1.76
N LYS A 160 -18.55 8.42 1.02
CA LYS A 160 -18.36 8.29 -0.44
C LYS A 160 -17.32 7.24 -0.81
N THR A 161 -16.27 7.07 0.00
CA THR A 161 -15.26 6.06 -0.25
C THR A 161 -15.85 4.65 -0.15
N TYR A 162 -16.66 4.38 0.88
CA TYR A 162 -17.25 3.06 1.08
C TYR A 162 -18.34 2.76 0.03
N GLU A 163 -19.15 3.73 -0.35
CA GLU A 163 -20.08 3.62 -1.49
C GLU A 163 -19.33 3.33 -2.81
N HIS A 164 -18.18 3.97 -3.00
CA HIS A 164 -17.38 3.75 -4.20
C HIS A 164 -16.71 2.36 -4.22
N LEU A 165 -16.25 1.84 -3.07
CA LEU A 165 -15.78 0.45 -2.96
C LEU A 165 -16.87 -0.55 -3.35
N GLU A 166 -18.09 -0.35 -2.88
CA GLU A 166 -19.26 -1.18 -3.24
C GLU A 166 -19.55 -1.11 -4.73
N THR A 167 -19.62 0.09 -5.31
CA THR A 167 -19.82 0.32 -6.75
C THR A 167 -18.78 -0.41 -7.60
N LEU A 168 -17.53 -0.48 -7.12
CA LEU A 168 -16.43 -1.17 -7.78
C LEU A 168 -16.40 -2.69 -7.53
N GLY A 169 -17.32 -3.23 -6.74
CA GLY A 169 -17.40 -4.64 -6.39
C GLY A 169 -16.27 -5.12 -5.48
N ILE A 170 -15.73 -4.22 -4.65
CA ILE A 170 -14.65 -4.55 -3.71
C ILE A 170 -15.27 -4.97 -2.38
N SER A 171 -15.11 -6.24 -2.01
CA SER A 171 -15.61 -6.77 -0.75
C SER A 171 -14.79 -6.24 0.44
N ARG A 172 -15.50 -5.82 1.48
CA ARG A 172 -14.92 -5.34 2.75
C ARG A 172 -15.05 -6.43 3.80
N VAL A 173 -13.94 -6.96 4.23
CA VAL A 173 -13.90 -8.06 5.19
C VAL A 173 -13.29 -7.60 6.51
N GLY A 174 -14.03 -7.75 7.60
CA GLY A 174 -13.58 -7.41 8.94
C GLY A 174 -12.83 -8.58 9.60
N TYR A 175 -11.66 -8.30 10.17
CA TYR A 175 -11.00 -9.23 11.07
C TYR A 175 -11.33 -8.83 12.51
N LYS A 176 -12.12 -9.66 13.20
CA LYS A 176 -12.61 -9.41 14.58
C LYS A 176 -13.38 -8.09 14.74
N THR A 177 -14.02 -7.62 13.68
CA THR A 177 -14.86 -6.42 13.69
C THR A 177 -16.02 -6.53 12.73
N ASN A 178 -17.16 -5.95 13.10
CA ASN A 178 -18.34 -5.83 12.25
C ASN A 178 -18.42 -4.51 11.50
N TYR A 179 -17.48 -3.59 11.78
CA TYR A 179 -17.49 -2.24 11.24
C TYR A 179 -16.15 -1.89 10.61
N MET A 180 -16.20 -1.06 9.58
CA MET A 180 -15.01 -0.52 8.95
C MET A 180 -14.26 0.39 9.93
N PRO A 181 -12.93 0.26 10.06
CA PRO A 181 -12.14 1.23 10.80
C PRO A 181 -12.01 2.54 10.02
N GLY A 182 -11.86 3.65 10.74
CA GLY A 182 -11.67 4.98 10.17
C GLY A 182 -10.22 5.46 10.26
N PHE A 183 -9.23 4.58 10.05
CA PHE A 183 -7.80 4.84 10.13
C PHE A 183 -7.31 5.25 11.54
N TRP A 184 -7.64 6.47 11.99
CA TRP A 184 -7.38 6.96 13.36
C TRP A 184 -8.49 6.62 14.35
N TYR A 185 -9.67 6.27 13.82
CA TYR A 185 -10.81 5.86 14.64
C TYR A 185 -10.91 4.34 14.64
N TYR A 186 -11.17 3.78 15.81
CA TYR A 186 -11.30 2.34 15.98
C TYR A 186 -12.36 1.74 15.06
N GLN A 187 -13.50 2.42 14.91
CA GLN A 187 -14.55 2.02 13.98
C GLN A 187 -15.38 3.21 13.52
N THR A 188 -15.98 3.07 12.34
CA THR A 188 -17.03 3.95 11.80
C THR A 188 -18.40 3.35 12.07
N ASP A 189 -19.47 3.97 11.60
CA ASP A 189 -20.82 3.42 11.56
C ASP A 189 -21.07 2.47 10.37
N LYS A 190 -20.10 2.33 9.46
CA LYS A 190 -20.20 1.50 8.25
C LYS A 190 -19.86 0.05 8.56
N LYS A 191 -20.79 -0.85 8.23
CA LYS A 191 -20.60 -2.29 8.39
C LYS A 191 -19.66 -2.85 7.32
N VAL A 192 -18.95 -3.91 7.68
CA VAL A 192 -18.25 -4.77 6.73
C VAL A 192 -19.26 -5.74 6.07
N ASP A 193 -18.89 -6.26 4.90
CA ASP A 193 -19.73 -7.20 4.16
C ASP A 193 -19.69 -8.59 4.79
N TYR A 194 -18.54 -8.94 5.39
CA TYR A 194 -18.29 -10.20 6.09
C TYR A 194 -17.26 -10.00 7.20
N ASN A 195 -17.31 -10.80 8.26
CA ASN A 195 -16.30 -10.81 9.34
C ASN A 195 -15.88 -12.25 9.74
N PHE A 196 -14.70 -12.37 10.32
CA PHE A 196 -14.16 -13.63 10.87
C PHE A 196 -13.24 -13.38 12.06
#